data_8585ad68e4b70c15956a5bb01e8f61ff
#
_entry.id   8585ad68e4b70c15956a5bb01e8f61ff
#
_cell.length_a   1.000
_cell.length_b   1.000
_cell.length_c   1.000
_cell.angle_alpha   90.00
_cell.angle_beta   90.00
_cell.angle_gamma   90.00
#
_symmetry.space_group_name_H-M   'P 1'
#
loop_
_entity.id
_entity.type
_entity.pdbx_description
1 polymer ?
#
loop_
_entity_poly.entity_id
_entity_poly.type
_entity_poly.pdbx_seq_one_letter_code
_entity_poly.pdbx_strand_id
1 'polypeptide(L)'
;MMLSSIKHRNNKQKYYLLNYLGLLIPDFFFRNSLKKKLNSLSNFDFEYIKNRVNYYNKLTKKSKLNSGGISLNNFKIKNFHRTYFFDTYEYTRFFEKRLKLKMLFGDITHSPEIPSIVKSRPINENNQNSILMKLNKIRHFTYTKDSNKFDNKANKLIGRSAITKKHKKRIDFFKMYFNNDLCDLGAINKDTPYPEWLKNKISIEDHLKYKFIMCVEGVDVATNLKWVMSSNSIAVMPKPKIESWFMESKLIPNKHFIEIKEDYSDLEDKIEFYISKPEKCKEIIKNANQYISQFKNKNREDLISLLVLEKYFHFTNQKEKTSNLDY
;
A
#
# COMPACT_ATOMS: atom_id res chain seq x y z
N MET A 1 15.69 22.33 -11.23
CA MET A 1 15.17 20.98 -11.50
C MET A 1 15.17 20.02 -10.29
N MET A 2 16.04 20.18 -9.31
CA MET A 2 16.14 19.29 -8.13
C MET A 2 15.07 19.50 -7.05
N LEU A 3 14.55 20.70 -6.86
CA LEU A 3 13.60 21.08 -5.79
C LEU A 3 12.14 20.60 -6.05
N SER A 4 11.69 20.52 -7.31
CA SER A 4 10.34 20.04 -7.66
C SER A 4 10.15 18.55 -7.41
N SER A 5 11.21 17.74 -7.47
CA SER A 5 11.14 16.29 -7.27
C SER A 5 10.86 15.87 -5.81
N ILE A 6 10.96 16.82 -4.86
CA ILE A 6 10.88 16.57 -3.41
C ILE A 6 9.48 16.87 -2.86
N LYS A 7 8.73 17.77 -3.50
CA LYS A 7 7.47 18.35 -3.00
C LYS A 7 6.39 17.32 -2.60
N HIS A 8 6.29 16.21 -3.32
CA HIS A 8 5.24 15.19 -3.12
C HIS A 8 5.76 13.83 -2.64
N ARG A 9 7.06 13.72 -2.36
CA ARG A 9 7.65 12.49 -1.85
C ARG A 9 7.80 12.53 -0.34
N ASN A 10 7.59 11.38 0.30
CA ASN A 10 7.99 11.20 1.68
C ASN A 10 9.50 11.44 1.81
N ASN A 11 9.88 12.26 2.78
CA ASN A 11 11.29 12.56 3.04
C ASN A 11 11.99 11.33 3.64
N LYS A 12 12.79 10.64 2.83
CA LYS A 12 13.52 9.44 3.25
C LYS A 12 14.53 9.71 4.36
N GLN A 13 15.23 10.83 4.31
CA GLN A 13 16.23 11.18 5.32
C GLN A 13 15.56 11.39 6.67
N LYS A 14 14.47 12.19 6.71
CA LYS A 14 13.66 12.39 7.91
C LYS A 14 13.09 11.07 8.45
N TYR A 15 12.58 10.21 7.57
CA TYR A 15 12.06 8.88 7.96
C TYR A 15 13.12 8.06 8.66
N TYR A 16 14.31 7.90 8.08
CA TYR A 16 15.38 7.12 8.69
C TYR A 16 15.90 7.77 9.98
N LEU A 17 16.12 9.08 9.97
CA LEU A 17 16.58 9.81 11.17
C LEU A 17 15.63 9.58 12.35
N LEU A 18 14.33 9.81 12.16
CA LEU A 18 13.34 9.63 13.23
C LEU A 18 13.25 8.17 13.71
N ASN A 19 13.36 7.20 12.81
CA ASN A 19 13.34 5.80 13.19
C ASN A 19 14.60 5.39 13.95
N TYR A 20 15.80 5.86 13.55
CA TYR A 20 17.03 5.59 14.30
C TYR A 20 17.02 6.26 15.67
N LEU A 21 16.59 7.52 15.77
CA LEU A 21 16.39 8.19 17.06
C LEU A 21 15.37 7.44 17.93
N GLY A 22 14.31 6.92 17.31
CA GLY A 22 13.32 6.09 17.99
C GLY A 22 13.90 4.82 18.63
N LEU A 23 14.98 4.25 18.08
CA LEU A 23 15.64 3.07 18.69
C LEU A 23 16.31 3.38 20.03
N LEU A 24 16.64 4.64 20.29
CA LEU A 24 17.25 5.07 21.56
C LEU A 24 16.24 5.08 22.72
N ILE A 25 14.95 5.10 22.42
CA ILE A 25 13.90 5.08 23.45
C ILE A 25 13.69 3.63 23.88
N PRO A 26 13.82 3.29 25.19
CA PRO A 26 13.61 1.92 25.66
C PRO A 26 12.19 1.40 25.42
N ASP A 27 12.07 0.15 24.98
CA ASP A 27 10.78 -0.50 24.67
C ASP A 27 9.85 -0.62 25.90
N PHE A 28 10.40 -0.56 27.09
CA PHE A 28 9.65 -0.57 28.35
C PHE A 28 8.56 0.52 28.39
N PHE A 29 8.87 1.74 27.94
CA PHE A 29 7.87 2.83 27.89
C PHE A 29 6.71 2.50 26.94
N PHE A 30 7.01 1.86 25.82
CA PHE A 30 5.98 1.43 24.86
C PHE A 30 5.12 0.32 25.43
N ARG A 31 5.73 -0.71 26.04
CA ARG A 31 4.99 -1.82 26.66
C ARG A 31 4.04 -1.33 27.75
N ASN A 32 4.48 -0.44 28.61
CA ASN A 32 3.65 0.13 29.67
C ASN A 32 2.48 0.97 29.14
N SER A 33 2.64 1.56 27.96
CA SER A 33 1.59 2.35 27.32
C SER A 33 0.59 1.53 26.48
N LEU A 34 0.83 0.24 26.23
CA LEU A 34 -0.01 -0.59 25.36
C LEU A 34 -1.48 -0.59 25.79
N LYS A 35 -1.77 -0.87 27.08
CA LYS A 35 -3.14 -0.89 27.61
C LYS A 35 -3.85 0.45 27.37
N LYS A 36 -3.17 1.57 27.62
CA LYS A 36 -3.71 2.91 27.38
C LYS A 36 -3.99 3.13 25.89
N LYS A 37 -3.11 2.65 25.00
CA LYS A 37 -3.30 2.73 23.54
C LYS A 37 -4.49 1.90 23.08
N LEU A 38 -4.63 0.68 23.55
CA LEU A 38 -5.76 -0.18 23.20
C LEU A 38 -7.10 0.37 23.74
N ASN A 39 -7.11 0.96 24.94
CA ASN A 39 -8.28 1.60 25.51
C ASN A 39 -8.74 2.84 24.73
N SER A 40 -7.87 3.45 23.89
CA SER A 40 -8.29 4.53 22.98
C SER A 40 -9.29 4.09 21.90
N LEU A 41 -9.62 2.80 21.84
CA LEU A 41 -10.71 2.26 21.01
C LEU A 41 -12.02 2.98 21.23
N SER A 42 -12.32 3.40 22.48
CA SER A 42 -13.52 4.18 22.81
C SER A 42 -13.62 5.54 22.13
N ASN A 43 -12.52 6.07 21.58
CA ASN A 43 -12.49 7.34 20.86
C ASN A 43 -12.85 7.21 19.36
N PHE A 44 -13.13 6.00 18.89
CA PHE A 44 -13.38 5.71 17.48
C PHE A 44 -14.66 4.87 17.33
N ASP A 45 -15.21 4.86 16.14
CA ASP A 45 -16.28 3.93 15.78
C ASP A 45 -15.79 2.48 15.93
N PHE A 46 -16.41 1.77 16.86
CA PHE A 46 -16.05 0.41 17.25
C PHE A 46 -16.19 -0.57 16.08
N GLU A 47 -17.31 -0.56 15.40
CA GLU A 47 -17.57 -1.47 14.28
C GLU A 47 -16.63 -1.19 13.10
N TYR A 48 -16.33 0.07 12.83
CA TYR A 48 -15.34 0.43 11.81
C TYR A 48 -13.95 -0.15 12.15
N ILE A 49 -13.50 0.00 13.41
CA ILE A 49 -12.21 -0.54 13.84
C ILE A 49 -12.20 -2.07 13.75
N LYS A 50 -13.25 -2.72 14.27
CA LYS A 50 -13.42 -4.18 14.22
C LYS A 50 -13.35 -4.72 12.80
N ASN A 51 -14.10 -4.09 11.89
CA ASN A 51 -14.11 -4.47 10.47
C ASN A 51 -12.74 -4.31 9.83
N ARG A 52 -12.00 -3.22 10.12
CA ARG A 52 -10.65 -3.00 9.64
C ARG A 52 -9.67 -4.05 10.18
N VAL A 53 -9.70 -4.35 11.47
CA VAL A 53 -8.84 -5.37 12.10
C VAL A 53 -9.12 -6.75 11.51
N ASN A 54 -10.40 -7.13 11.38
CA ASN A 54 -10.79 -8.42 10.80
C ASN A 54 -10.44 -8.54 9.31
N TYR A 55 -10.48 -7.43 8.59
CA TYR A 55 -10.01 -7.39 7.20
C TYR A 55 -8.51 -7.68 7.09
N TYR A 56 -7.68 -7.05 7.93
CA TYR A 56 -6.22 -7.22 7.86
C TYR A 56 -5.75 -8.54 8.44
N ASN A 57 -6.41 -9.01 9.48
CA ASN A 57 -6.12 -10.28 10.15
C ASN A 57 -7.39 -11.15 10.18
N LYS A 58 -7.46 -12.09 9.24
CA LYS A 58 -8.62 -12.99 9.04
C LYS A 58 -8.58 -14.23 9.92
N LEU A 59 -7.66 -14.34 10.86
CA LEU A 59 -7.60 -15.49 11.76
C LEU A 59 -8.86 -15.53 12.64
N THR A 60 -9.49 -16.70 12.72
CA THR A 60 -10.68 -16.97 13.55
C THR A 60 -10.50 -18.20 14.42
N LYS A 61 -9.47 -19.01 14.17
CA LYS A 61 -9.16 -20.22 14.93
C LYS A 61 -7.74 -20.13 15.50
N LYS A 62 -7.57 -20.61 16.74
CA LYS A 62 -6.24 -20.70 17.35
C LYS A 62 -5.38 -21.72 16.60
N SER A 63 -4.16 -21.33 16.28
CA SER A 63 -3.13 -22.18 15.68
C SER A 63 -1.80 -21.94 16.36
N LYS A 64 -0.93 -22.94 16.39
CA LYS A 64 0.44 -22.76 16.95
C LYS A 64 1.36 -22.30 15.82
N LEU A 65 2.22 -21.31 16.10
CA LEU A 65 3.40 -21.06 15.27
C LEU A 65 4.38 -22.20 15.52
N ASN A 66 4.26 -23.28 14.77
CA ASN A 66 5.25 -24.35 14.81
C ASN A 66 6.66 -23.77 14.61
N SER A 67 7.65 -24.33 14.11
CA SER A 67 9.07 -23.96 14.09
C SER A 67 9.48 -22.68 13.32
N GLY A 68 8.63 -21.70 13.02
CA GLY A 68 8.97 -20.68 12.03
C GLY A 68 8.96 -19.20 12.48
N GLY A 69 8.65 -18.90 13.74
CA GLY A 69 8.58 -17.51 14.22
C GLY A 69 9.87 -17.03 14.90
N ILE A 70 10.22 -15.76 14.68
CA ILE A 70 11.33 -15.08 15.38
C ILE A 70 10.78 -14.38 16.61
N SER A 71 11.39 -14.59 17.79
CA SER A 71 11.01 -13.84 19.00
C SER A 71 11.28 -12.34 18.81
N LEU A 72 10.44 -11.49 19.38
CA LEU A 72 10.63 -10.04 19.32
C LEU A 72 11.96 -9.61 19.95
N ASN A 73 12.50 -10.41 20.89
CA ASN A 73 13.85 -10.19 21.42
C ASN A 73 14.94 -10.35 20.35
N ASN A 74 14.75 -11.22 19.37
CA ASN A 74 15.69 -11.51 18.29
C ASN A 74 15.36 -10.73 16.98
N PHE A 75 14.30 -9.93 16.99
CA PHE A 75 13.95 -9.09 15.85
C PHE A 75 14.87 -7.86 15.82
N LYS A 76 15.96 -7.94 15.09
CA LYS A 76 17.04 -6.94 15.04
C LYS A 76 17.20 -6.37 13.62
N ILE A 77 17.49 -5.07 13.53
CA ILE A 77 17.64 -4.35 12.26
C ILE A 77 18.64 -5.00 11.29
N LYS A 78 19.73 -5.60 11.80
CA LYS A 78 20.77 -6.23 10.97
C LYS A 78 20.27 -7.42 10.16
N ASN A 79 19.14 -8.02 10.53
CA ASN A 79 18.62 -9.24 9.92
C ASN A 79 17.59 -8.96 8.81
N PHE A 80 17.20 -7.69 8.60
CA PHE A 80 16.09 -7.34 7.71
C PHE A 80 16.37 -6.09 6.88
N HIS A 81 15.65 -5.96 5.78
CA HIS A 81 15.63 -4.69 5.06
C HIS A 81 15.06 -3.58 5.97
N ARG A 82 15.76 -2.45 6.05
CA ARG A 82 15.53 -1.38 7.04
C ARG A 82 14.08 -0.88 7.08
N THR A 83 13.43 -0.69 5.94
CA THR A 83 12.03 -0.18 5.91
C THR A 83 11.06 -1.17 6.53
N TYR A 84 11.18 -2.46 6.23
CA TYR A 84 10.34 -3.50 6.84
C TYR A 84 10.60 -3.63 8.32
N PHE A 85 11.87 -3.58 8.73
CA PHE A 85 12.22 -3.60 10.13
C PHE A 85 11.56 -2.43 10.89
N PHE A 86 11.79 -1.19 10.47
CA PHE A 86 11.27 -0.02 11.16
C PHE A 86 9.74 0.00 11.23
N ASP A 87 9.07 -0.31 10.12
CA ASP A 87 7.60 -0.29 10.06
C ASP A 87 6.96 -1.39 10.92
N THR A 88 7.63 -2.53 11.08
CA THR A 88 7.20 -3.61 11.98
C THR A 88 7.54 -3.27 13.42
N TYR A 89 8.78 -2.80 13.68
CA TYR A 89 9.27 -2.49 15.01
C TYR A 89 8.48 -1.36 15.69
N GLU A 90 7.99 -0.39 14.92
CA GLU A 90 7.14 0.71 15.41
C GLU A 90 5.98 0.20 16.28
N TYR A 91 5.40 -0.96 15.95
CA TYR A 91 4.28 -1.54 16.67
C TYR A 91 4.66 -2.73 17.55
N THR A 92 5.61 -3.56 17.14
CA THR A 92 5.97 -4.76 17.91
C THR A 92 6.66 -4.44 19.22
N ARG A 93 7.30 -3.29 19.35
CA ARG A 93 7.93 -2.80 20.58
C ARG A 93 6.96 -2.55 21.73
N PHE A 94 5.65 -2.52 21.47
CA PHE A 94 4.61 -2.45 22.49
C PHE A 94 4.31 -3.80 23.15
N PHE A 95 4.79 -4.89 22.60
CA PHE A 95 4.50 -6.24 23.04
C PHE A 95 5.69 -6.88 23.76
N GLU A 96 5.41 -7.96 24.49
CA GLU A 96 6.40 -8.70 25.26
C GLU A 96 7.46 -9.33 24.34
N LYS A 97 8.73 -9.23 24.72
CA LYS A 97 9.88 -9.68 23.91
C LYS A 97 9.89 -11.19 23.61
N ARG A 98 9.21 -12.00 24.44
CA ARG A 98 9.11 -13.46 24.25
C ARG A 98 8.19 -13.86 23.09
N LEU A 99 7.24 -12.98 22.71
CA LEU A 99 6.30 -13.26 21.64
C LEU A 99 7.03 -13.40 20.30
N LYS A 100 6.48 -14.24 19.42
CA LYS A 100 7.12 -14.60 18.15
C LYS A 100 6.29 -14.10 16.97
N LEU A 101 6.97 -13.62 15.93
CA LEU A 101 6.38 -13.27 14.64
C LEU A 101 6.94 -14.15 13.53
N LYS A 102 6.08 -14.63 12.67
CA LYS A 102 6.47 -15.08 11.32
C LYS A 102 6.26 -13.93 10.36
N MET A 103 7.24 -13.66 9.53
CA MET A 103 7.22 -12.55 8.58
C MET A 103 7.65 -13.04 7.20
N LEU A 104 6.93 -12.62 6.16
CA LEU A 104 7.31 -12.75 4.77
C LEU A 104 7.38 -11.35 4.18
N PHE A 105 8.60 -10.80 4.12
CA PHE A 105 8.84 -9.48 3.59
C PHE A 105 9.15 -9.53 2.09
N GLY A 106 8.72 -8.51 1.37
CA GLY A 106 8.89 -8.41 -0.08
C GLY A 106 7.55 -8.32 -0.80
N ASP A 107 7.59 -8.56 -2.10
CA ASP A 107 6.43 -8.56 -2.97
C ASP A 107 5.82 -9.98 -2.97
N ILE A 108 4.91 -10.23 -2.04
CA ILE A 108 4.30 -11.54 -1.82
C ILE A 108 3.04 -11.65 -2.68
N THR A 109 2.98 -12.72 -3.48
CA THR A 109 1.88 -13.01 -4.42
C THR A 109 1.18 -14.34 -4.15
N HIS A 110 1.53 -15.00 -3.04
CA HIS A 110 0.97 -16.27 -2.59
C HIS A 110 0.49 -16.18 -1.14
N SER A 111 -0.36 -17.08 -0.74
CA SER A 111 -0.78 -17.22 0.66
C SER A 111 0.19 -18.14 1.41
N PRO A 112 0.73 -17.72 2.57
CA PRO A 112 1.59 -18.58 3.38
C PRO A 112 0.80 -19.71 4.04
N GLU A 113 1.45 -20.84 4.31
CA GLU A 113 0.86 -21.99 5.00
C GLU A 113 0.57 -21.71 6.49
N ILE A 114 1.37 -20.86 7.12
CA ILE A 114 1.20 -20.49 8.52
C ILE A 114 1.01 -18.98 8.68
N PRO A 115 0.31 -18.53 9.74
CA PRO A 115 0.05 -17.11 9.97
C PRO A 115 1.31 -16.27 9.89
N SER A 116 1.40 -15.38 8.91
CA SER A 116 2.59 -14.58 8.61
C SER A 116 2.22 -13.12 8.37
N ILE A 117 3.05 -12.21 8.90
CA ILE A 117 2.96 -10.79 8.63
C ILE A 117 3.49 -10.52 7.22
N VAL A 118 2.67 -9.87 6.38
CA VAL A 118 2.98 -9.55 4.99
C VAL A 118 2.65 -8.10 4.65
N LYS A 119 3.30 -7.56 3.62
CA LYS A 119 2.97 -6.24 3.04
C LYS A 119 1.74 -6.31 2.13
N SER A 120 1.63 -7.38 1.38
CA SER A 120 0.61 -7.62 0.36
C SER A 120 0.22 -9.09 0.32
N ARG A 121 -0.98 -9.36 -0.18
CA ARG A 121 -1.50 -10.73 -0.33
C ARG A 121 -2.40 -10.84 -1.57
N PRO A 122 -2.58 -12.03 -2.16
CA PRO A 122 -3.55 -12.24 -3.22
C PRO A 122 -4.98 -12.00 -2.72
N ILE A 123 -5.82 -11.45 -3.61
CA ILE A 123 -7.27 -11.29 -3.37
C ILE A 123 -7.94 -12.62 -3.73
N ASN A 124 -8.02 -13.51 -2.76
CA ASN A 124 -8.69 -14.81 -2.88
C ASN A 124 -9.25 -15.26 -1.52
N GLU A 125 -9.96 -16.36 -1.50
CA GLU A 125 -10.59 -16.93 -0.30
C GLU A 125 -9.58 -17.56 0.66
N ASN A 126 -8.42 -18.00 0.16
CA ASN A 126 -7.41 -18.77 0.91
C ASN A 126 -6.28 -17.88 1.47
N ASN A 127 -6.55 -16.61 1.83
CA ASN A 127 -5.54 -15.68 2.29
C ASN A 127 -5.58 -15.39 3.80
N GLN A 128 -6.24 -16.24 4.60
CA GLN A 128 -6.40 -16.03 6.05
C GLN A 128 -5.07 -16.02 6.81
N ASN A 129 -4.06 -16.75 6.35
CA ASN A 129 -2.73 -16.75 6.95
C ASN A 129 -1.85 -15.54 6.56
N SER A 130 -2.34 -14.69 5.67
CA SER A 130 -1.66 -13.47 5.23
C SER A 130 -2.13 -12.27 6.06
N ILE A 131 -1.45 -11.99 7.16
CA ILE A 131 -1.80 -10.87 8.02
C ILE A 131 -1.16 -9.60 7.47
N LEU A 132 -2.00 -8.68 6.99
CA LEU A 132 -1.53 -7.42 6.42
C LEU A 132 -1.07 -6.46 7.51
N MET A 133 0.12 -5.88 7.31
CA MET A 133 0.62 -4.74 8.07
C MET A 133 1.00 -3.61 7.12
N LYS A 134 0.95 -2.36 7.63
CA LYS A 134 1.32 -1.17 6.87
C LYS A 134 2.84 -1.08 6.71
N LEU A 135 3.41 -1.88 5.80
CA LEU A 135 4.85 -2.03 5.61
C LEU A 135 5.36 -1.25 4.38
N ASN A 136 6.64 -0.92 4.40
CA ASN A 136 7.32 -0.11 3.40
C ASN A 136 6.59 1.24 3.17
N LYS A 137 6.18 1.87 4.29
CA LYS A 137 5.36 3.11 4.32
C LYS A 137 5.97 4.23 3.50
N ILE A 138 7.29 4.39 3.61
CA ILE A 138 8.02 5.46 2.92
C ILE A 138 7.83 5.42 1.40
N ARG A 139 7.65 4.23 0.82
CA ARG A 139 7.45 4.04 -0.61
C ARG A 139 5.98 3.98 -1.01
N HIS A 140 5.14 3.28 -0.23
CA HIS A 140 3.77 2.93 -0.64
C HIS A 140 2.70 3.91 -0.17
N PHE A 141 2.93 4.66 0.93
CA PHE A 141 1.93 5.56 1.51
C PHE A 141 2.35 7.02 1.35
N THR A 142 2.57 7.41 0.10
CA THR A 142 2.74 8.80 -0.32
C THR A 142 1.38 9.36 -0.71
N TYR A 143 1.08 10.56 -0.25
CA TYR A 143 -0.12 11.31 -0.62
C TYR A 143 0.28 12.65 -1.19
N THR A 144 -0.48 13.13 -2.17
CA THR A 144 -0.19 14.41 -2.84
C THR A 144 -1.21 15.47 -2.43
N LYS A 145 -0.79 16.73 -2.56
CA LYS A 145 -1.68 17.89 -2.60
C LYS A 145 -1.59 18.46 -4.01
N ASP A 146 -2.51 18.07 -4.87
CA ASP A 146 -2.54 18.47 -6.27
C ASP A 146 -3.33 19.76 -6.41
N SER A 147 -2.66 20.83 -6.81
CA SER A 147 -3.27 22.13 -7.08
C SER A 147 -3.75 22.30 -8.52
N ASN A 148 -3.38 21.36 -9.42
CA ASN A 148 -3.78 21.43 -10.82
C ASN A 148 -5.25 21.02 -10.95
N LYS A 149 -6.08 21.89 -11.53
CA LYS A 149 -7.46 21.54 -11.84
C LYS A 149 -7.49 20.45 -12.93
N PHE A 150 -8.41 19.51 -12.82
CA PHE A 150 -8.56 18.40 -13.78
C PHE A 150 -8.68 18.87 -15.22
N ASP A 151 -9.48 19.90 -15.46
CA ASP A 151 -9.76 20.41 -16.81
C ASP A 151 -8.51 20.95 -17.52
N ASN A 152 -7.51 21.43 -16.76
CA ASN A 152 -6.26 21.99 -17.29
C ASN A 152 -5.18 20.91 -17.56
N LYS A 153 -5.47 19.65 -17.30
CA LYS A 153 -4.53 18.54 -17.49
C LYS A 153 -4.60 18.01 -18.94
N ALA A 154 -3.48 17.46 -19.42
CA ALA A 154 -3.41 16.85 -20.74
C ALA A 154 -4.36 15.63 -20.85
N ASN A 155 -5.07 15.51 -21.96
CA ASN A 155 -5.96 14.40 -22.31
C ASN A 155 -5.17 13.14 -22.70
N LYS A 156 -4.20 12.72 -21.89
CA LYS A 156 -3.33 11.57 -22.14
C LYS A 156 -3.17 10.72 -20.89
N LEU A 157 -2.84 9.45 -21.10
CA LEU A 157 -2.39 8.52 -20.07
C LEU A 157 -0.86 8.59 -19.94
N ILE A 158 -0.37 8.89 -18.75
CA ILE A 158 1.06 8.88 -18.43
C ILE A 158 1.44 7.62 -17.65
N GLY A 159 2.57 6.98 -18.02
CA GLY A 159 3.14 5.87 -17.27
C GLY A 159 4.67 5.92 -17.27
N ARG A 160 5.28 5.93 -16.07
CA ARG A 160 6.72 5.76 -15.86
C ARG A 160 6.93 4.63 -14.86
N SER A 161 7.50 3.53 -15.31
CA SER A 161 7.62 2.30 -14.52
C SER A 161 8.97 1.64 -14.71
N ALA A 162 9.45 0.95 -13.66
CA ALA A 162 10.51 -0.02 -13.87
C ALA A 162 9.95 -1.22 -14.65
N ILE A 163 10.66 -1.64 -15.69
CA ILE A 163 10.32 -2.79 -16.55
C ILE A 163 11.46 -3.80 -16.48
N THR A 164 11.21 -4.95 -15.88
CA THR A 164 12.11 -6.12 -15.86
C THR A 164 11.31 -7.35 -16.30
N LYS A 165 11.99 -8.45 -16.62
CA LYS A 165 11.34 -9.72 -17.05
C LYS A 165 10.22 -10.21 -16.08
N LYS A 166 10.24 -9.78 -14.81
CA LYS A 166 9.23 -10.15 -13.81
C LYS A 166 7.91 -9.36 -13.95
N HIS A 167 7.93 -8.21 -14.65
CA HIS A 167 6.78 -7.30 -14.75
C HIS A 167 5.90 -7.61 -15.98
N LYS A 168 5.47 -8.87 -16.13
CA LYS A 168 4.72 -9.33 -17.32
C LYS A 168 3.56 -8.40 -17.67
N LYS A 169 2.68 -8.09 -16.72
CA LYS A 169 1.53 -7.19 -16.91
C LYS A 169 1.92 -5.83 -17.53
N ARG A 170 3.03 -5.23 -17.08
CA ARG A 170 3.51 -3.96 -17.62
C ARG A 170 4.12 -4.12 -18.99
N ILE A 171 4.82 -5.22 -19.24
CA ILE A 171 5.39 -5.55 -20.54
C ILE A 171 4.28 -5.66 -21.57
N ASP A 172 3.21 -6.40 -21.28
CA ASP A 172 2.08 -6.60 -22.18
C ASP A 172 1.37 -5.27 -22.47
N PHE A 173 1.15 -4.44 -21.44
CA PHE A 173 0.60 -3.10 -21.61
C PHE A 173 1.48 -2.19 -22.48
N PHE A 174 2.80 -2.21 -22.28
CA PHE A 174 3.73 -1.39 -23.07
C PHE A 174 3.83 -1.85 -24.51
N LYS A 175 3.80 -3.16 -24.79
CA LYS A 175 3.78 -3.68 -26.16
C LYS A 175 2.59 -3.15 -26.97
N MET A 176 1.43 -3.00 -26.34
CA MET A 176 0.22 -2.51 -27.00
C MET A 176 0.23 -0.99 -27.19
N TYR A 177 0.69 -0.24 -26.19
CA TYR A 177 0.40 1.19 -26.11
C TYR A 177 1.62 2.13 -26.06
N PHE A 178 2.85 1.61 -26.21
CA PHE A 178 4.04 2.46 -26.12
C PHE A 178 4.07 3.55 -27.20
N ASN A 179 3.63 3.23 -28.41
CA ASN A 179 3.57 4.15 -29.55
C ASN A 179 2.16 4.74 -29.79
N ASN A 180 1.24 4.57 -28.86
CA ASN A 180 -0.13 5.08 -29.00
C ASN A 180 -0.19 6.57 -28.63
N ASP A 181 -0.88 7.38 -29.44
CA ASP A 181 -0.97 8.84 -29.28
C ASP A 181 -1.69 9.29 -28.00
N LEU A 182 -2.57 8.45 -27.44
CA LEU A 182 -3.23 8.71 -26.17
C LEU A 182 -2.34 8.41 -24.97
N CYS A 183 -1.14 7.82 -25.18
CA CYS A 183 -0.27 7.36 -24.14
C CYS A 183 1.11 8.04 -24.17
N ASP A 184 1.64 8.36 -22.98
CA ASP A 184 3.06 8.72 -22.79
C ASP A 184 3.69 7.72 -21.80
N LEU A 185 4.16 6.59 -22.32
CA LEU A 185 4.74 5.51 -21.54
C LEU A 185 6.27 5.57 -21.57
N GLY A 186 6.93 5.09 -20.50
CA GLY A 186 8.39 5.01 -20.46
C GLY A 186 8.91 4.08 -19.37
N ALA A 187 9.87 3.22 -19.72
CA ALA A 187 10.68 2.48 -18.79
C ALA A 187 11.73 3.41 -18.17
N ILE A 188 11.96 3.30 -16.83
CA ILE A 188 12.84 4.23 -16.10
C ILE A 188 14.09 3.55 -15.53
N ASN A 189 14.26 2.28 -15.73
CA ASN A 189 15.45 1.51 -15.33
C ASN A 189 16.33 1.22 -16.55
N LYS A 190 17.62 1.51 -16.41
CA LYS A 190 18.61 1.34 -17.50
C LYS A 190 18.81 -0.11 -17.94
N ASP A 191 18.55 -1.06 -17.03
CA ASP A 191 18.63 -2.50 -17.24
C ASP A 191 17.32 -3.11 -17.77
N THR A 192 16.45 -2.30 -18.37
CA THR A 192 15.23 -2.80 -19.02
C THR A 192 15.58 -3.72 -20.17
N PRO A 193 14.85 -4.86 -20.36
CA PRO A 193 15.03 -5.71 -21.53
C PRO A 193 14.46 -5.10 -22.83
N TYR A 194 13.90 -3.90 -22.77
CA TYR A 194 13.33 -3.15 -23.89
C TYR A 194 13.94 -1.74 -23.94
N PRO A 195 15.18 -1.59 -24.48
CA PRO A 195 15.88 -0.29 -24.50
C PRO A 195 15.11 0.82 -25.24
N GLU A 196 14.30 0.47 -26.23
CA GLU A 196 13.44 1.39 -27.01
C GLU A 196 12.37 2.05 -26.16
N TRP A 197 12.01 1.46 -25.03
CA TRP A 197 11.03 2.05 -24.08
C TRP A 197 11.67 2.97 -23.05
N LEU A 198 12.99 3.11 -23.06
CA LEU A 198 13.70 3.89 -22.03
C LEU A 198 13.35 5.37 -22.16
N LYS A 199 12.83 5.96 -21.10
CA LYS A 199 12.58 7.39 -20.95
C LYS A 199 13.10 7.91 -19.62
N ASN A 200 13.30 9.20 -19.53
CA ASN A 200 13.69 9.84 -18.28
C ASN A 200 12.64 9.66 -17.20
N LYS A 201 13.12 9.44 -15.97
CA LYS A 201 12.28 9.47 -14.80
C LYS A 201 11.77 10.89 -14.58
N ILE A 202 10.48 11.05 -14.37
CA ILE A 202 9.84 12.33 -14.08
C ILE A 202 9.34 12.39 -12.62
N SER A 203 9.06 13.59 -12.14
CA SER A 203 8.52 13.82 -10.79
C SER A 203 7.04 13.42 -10.69
N ILE A 204 6.52 13.29 -9.46
CA ILE A 204 5.08 13.16 -9.26
C ILE A 204 4.35 14.37 -9.84
N GLU A 205 4.91 15.58 -9.65
CA GLU A 205 4.33 16.82 -10.16
C GLU A 205 4.20 16.82 -11.69
N ASP A 206 5.16 16.23 -12.41
CA ASP A 206 5.07 16.09 -13.86
C ASP A 206 3.99 15.08 -14.28
N HIS A 207 3.82 13.98 -13.53
CA HIS A 207 2.68 13.08 -13.76
C HIS A 207 1.33 13.79 -13.56
N LEU A 208 1.24 14.70 -12.58
CA LEU A 208 0.02 15.43 -12.27
C LEU A 208 -0.40 16.45 -13.35
N LYS A 209 0.38 16.63 -14.41
CA LYS A 209 -0.01 17.39 -15.61
C LYS A 209 -0.95 16.60 -16.54
N TYR A 210 -1.17 15.33 -16.28
CA TYR A 210 -1.97 14.42 -17.09
C TYR A 210 -3.27 14.03 -16.38
N LYS A 211 -4.35 13.87 -17.14
CA LYS A 211 -5.66 13.44 -16.61
C LYS A 211 -5.64 12.01 -16.11
N PHE A 212 -4.97 11.11 -16.83
CA PHE A 212 -4.96 9.69 -16.59
C PHE A 212 -3.55 9.19 -16.24
N ILE A 213 -3.45 8.34 -15.24
CA ILE A 213 -2.17 7.80 -14.77
C ILE A 213 -2.27 6.27 -14.71
N MET A 214 -1.35 5.60 -15.40
CA MET A 214 -1.25 4.15 -15.41
C MET A 214 -0.91 3.61 -14.00
N CYS A 215 -1.77 2.75 -13.48
CA CYS A 215 -1.59 2.09 -12.18
C CYS A 215 -1.55 0.56 -12.30
N VAL A 216 -0.96 0.04 -13.37
CA VAL A 216 -0.81 -1.40 -13.59
C VAL A 216 0.14 -2.01 -12.56
N GLU A 217 -0.31 -3.11 -11.93
CA GLU A 217 0.48 -3.88 -10.97
C GLU A 217 1.84 -4.30 -11.56
N GLY A 218 2.86 -4.34 -10.70
CA GLY A 218 4.16 -4.90 -11.06
C GLY A 218 4.23 -6.39 -10.71
N VAL A 219 5.06 -6.72 -9.71
CA VAL A 219 5.05 -8.05 -9.08
C VAL A 219 3.87 -8.15 -8.11
N ASP A 220 3.67 -7.10 -7.31
CA ASP A 220 2.51 -6.95 -6.42
C ASP A 220 1.74 -5.65 -6.74
N VAL A 221 1.21 -4.97 -5.71
CA VAL A 221 0.37 -3.78 -5.86
C VAL A 221 1.05 -2.62 -6.62
N ALA A 222 0.27 -1.83 -7.34
CA ALA A 222 0.75 -0.60 -7.97
C ALA A 222 1.15 0.42 -6.89
N THR A 223 2.45 0.69 -6.78
CA THR A 223 3.00 1.58 -5.74
C THR A 223 2.46 3.01 -5.85
N ASN A 224 2.18 3.47 -7.07
CA ASN A 224 1.72 4.83 -7.36
C ASN A 224 0.23 5.06 -7.07
N LEU A 225 -0.57 4.01 -6.95
CA LEU A 225 -2.03 4.11 -6.82
C LEU A 225 -2.46 5.09 -5.71
N LYS A 226 -1.77 5.06 -4.54
CA LYS A 226 -2.15 5.86 -3.38
C LYS A 226 -2.00 7.37 -3.64
N TRP A 227 -0.88 7.80 -4.26
CA TRP A 227 -0.72 9.21 -4.56
C TRP A 227 -1.56 9.64 -5.77
N VAL A 228 -1.81 8.76 -6.74
CA VAL A 228 -2.73 9.06 -7.85
C VAL A 228 -4.14 9.29 -7.31
N MET A 229 -4.67 8.39 -6.49
CA MET A 229 -5.99 8.54 -5.91
C MET A 229 -6.13 9.71 -4.92
N SER A 230 -5.02 10.30 -4.44
CA SER A 230 -5.03 11.52 -3.61
C SER A 230 -4.89 12.82 -4.42
N SER A 231 -4.83 12.72 -5.73
CA SER A 231 -4.65 13.84 -6.67
C SER A 231 -5.95 14.20 -7.39
N ASN A 232 -5.83 15.14 -8.33
CA ASN A 232 -6.86 15.48 -9.31
C ASN A 232 -6.62 14.78 -10.66
N SER A 233 -5.93 13.64 -10.67
CA SER A 233 -5.77 12.73 -11.80
C SER A 233 -6.42 11.39 -11.50
N ILE A 234 -6.70 10.58 -12.51
CA ILE A 234 -7.43 9.33 -12.36
C ILE A 234 -6.50 8.15 -12.58
N ALA A 235 -6.56 7.18 -11.71
CA ALA A 235 -5.89 5.90 -11.88
C ALA A 235 -6.59 5.08 -12.97
N VAL A 236 -5.82 4.53 -13.91
CA VAL A 236 -6.30 3.61 -14.95
C VAL A 236 -5.59 2.28 -14.76
N MET A 237 -6.35 1.22 -14.56
CA MET A 237 -5.81 -0.11 -14.28
C MET A 237 -6.86 -1.20 -14.42
N PRO A 238 -6.49 -2.46 -14.66
CA PRO A 238 -7.39 -3.59 -14.47
C PRO A 238 -7.81 -3.75 -13.00
N LYS A 239 -8.81 -4.57 -12.75
CA LYS A 239 -9.20 -4.94 -11.38
C LYS A 239 -8.01 -5.47 -10.59
N PRO A 240 -7.72 -4.97 -9.38
CA PRO A 240 -6.60 -5.44 -8.56
C PRO A 240 -6.71 -6.94 -8.24
N LYS A 241 -5.58 -7.64 -8.33
CA LYS A 241 -5.45 -9.07 -7.92
C LYS A 241 -4.68 -9.24 -6.62
N ILE A 242 -3.96 -8.21 -6.22
CA ILE A 242 -3.18 -8.16 -4.99
C ILE A 242 -3.66 -6.98 -4.15
N GLU A 243 -3.74 -7.17 -2.85
CA GLU A 243 -4.11 -6.13 -1.90
C GLU A 243 -3.06 -5.93 -0.81
N SER A 244 -3.04 -4.73 -0.27
CA SER A 244 -2.17 -4.30 0.82
C SER A 244 -2.98 -3.67 1.95
N TRP A 245 -2.33 -3.01 2.90
CA TRP A 245 -3.00 -2.18 3.91
C TRP A 245 -3.97 -1.14 3.32
N PHE A 246 -3.84 -0.84 2.04
CA PHE A 246 -4.72 0.08 1.32
C PHE A 246 -6.08 -0.52 0.95
N MET A 247 -6.28 -1.84 1.15
CA MET A 247 -7.52 -2.57 0.87
C MET A 247 -7.97 -2.43 -0.60
N GLU A 248 -7.07 -2.75 -1.52
CA GLU A 248 -7.32 -2.61 -2.97
C GLU A 248 -8.55 -3.40 -3.42
N SER A 249 -8.92 -4.50 -2.75
CA SER A 249 -10.14 -5.27 -3.04
C SER A 249 -11.45 -4.53 -2.73
N LYS A 250 -11.39 -3.42 -1.95
CA LYS A 250 -12.55 -2.57 -1.65
C LYS A 250 -12.73 -1.42 -2.64
N LEU A 251 -11.83 -1.30 -3.60
CA LEU A 251 -11.98 -0.32 -4.67
C LEU A 251 -13.07 -0.76 -5.63
N ILE A 252 -13.96 0.17 -5.94
CA ILE A 252 -15.09 -0.06 -6.85
C ILE A 252 -14.73 0.50 -8.22
N PRO A 253 -14.74 -0.35 -9.27
CA PRO A 253 -14.51 0.07 -10.65
C PRO A 253 -15.41 1.23 -11.07
N ASN A 254 -14.87 2.15 -11.85
CA ASN A 254 -15.53 3.34 -12.39
C ASN A 254 -16.16 4.28 -11.34
N LYS A 255 -15.90 4.00 -10.05
CA LYS A 255 -16.20 4.87 -8.92
C LYS A 255 -14.93 5.43 -8.27
N HIS A 256 -13.88 4.61 -8.14
CA HIS A 256 -12.61 4.99 -7.50
C HIS A 256 -11.45 5.08 -8.49
N PHE A 257 -11.57 4.42 -9.62
CA PHE A 257 -10.57 4.37 -10.70
C PHE A 257 -11.28 3.98 -12.01
N ILE A 258 -10.65 4.22 -13.14
CA ILE A 258 -11.13 3.72 -14.44
C ILE A 258 -10.65 2.28 -14.59
N GLU A 259 -11.59 1.35 -14.67
CA GLU A 259 -11.29 -0.05 -14.94
C GLU A 259 -11.13 -0.27 -16.45
N ILE A 260 -10.05 -0.94 -16.80
CA ILE A 260 -9.82 -1.50 -18.11
C ILE A 260 -9.77 -3.03 -18.02
N LYS A 261 -9.98 -3.70 -19.15
CA LYS A 261 -9.89 -5.16 -19.23
C LYS A 261 -8.48 -5.66 -18.85
N GLU A 262 -8.39 -6.92 -18.45
CA GLU A 262 -7.11 -7.53 -18.09
C GLU A 262 -6.14 -7.66 -19.27
N ASP A 263 -6.68 -7.81 -20.49
CA ASP A 263 -5.94 -7.84 -21.75
C ASP A 263 -5.68 -6.44 -22.31
N TYR A 264 -6.16 -5.38 -21.61
CA TYR A 264 -6.03 -3.97 -21.97
C TYR A 264 -6.74 -3.54 -23.25
N SER A 265 -7.50 -4.40 -23.91
CA SER A 265 -8.07 -4.19 -25.27
C SER A 265 -9.05 -3.03 -25.35
N ASP A 266 -9.57 -2.52 -24.23
CA ASP A 266 -10.56 -1.43 -24.18
C ASP A 266 -9.97 -0.09 -23.71
N LEU A 267 -8.64 0.06 -23.65
CA LEU A 267 -8.00 1.25 -23.09
C LEU A 267 -8.38 2.52 -23.88
N GLU A 268 -8.30 2.48 -25.20
CA GLU A 268 -8.56 3.64 -26.06
C GLU A 268 -10.00 4.10 -25.92
N ASP A 269 -10.96 3.18 -26.08
CA ASP A 269 -12.39 3.44 -25.92
C ASP A 269 -12.69 4.07 -24.54
N LYS A 270 -12.05 3.55 -23.48
CA LYS A 270 -12.21 4.08 -22.12
C LYS A 270 -11.64 5.48 -21.97
N ILE A 271 -10.43 5.73 -22.47
CA ILE A 271 -9.81 7.06 -22.38
C ILE A 271 -10.62 8.09 -23.15
N GLU A 272 -11.03 7.81 -24.38
CA GLU A 272 -11.85 8.68 -25.19
C GLU A 272 -13.22 8.96 -24.55
N PHE A 273 -13.90 7.92 -24.07
CA PHE A 273 -15.16 8.06 -23.32
C PHE A 273 -15.01 9.02 -22.13
N TYR A 274 -13.96 8.87 -21.31
CA TYR A 274 -13.77 9.71 -20.14
C TYR A 274 -13.27 11.13 -20.50
N ILE A 275 -12.55 11.32 -21.60
CA ILE A 275 -12.23 12.65 -22.13
C ILE A 275 -13.52 13.40 -22.49
N SER A 276 -14.50 12.71 -23.12
CA SER A 276 -15.79 13.30 -23.51
C SER A 276 -16.75 13.52 -22.33
N LYS A 277 -16.47 12.98 -21.13
CA LYS A 277 -17.33 13.02 -19.94
C LYS A 277 -16.59 13.55 -18.70
N PRO A 278 -16.11 14.82 -18.70
CA PRO A 278 -15.29 15.36 -17.63
C PRO A 278 -15.96 15.33 -16.24
N GLU A 279 -17.30 15.44 -16.19
CA GLU A 279 -18.03 15.39 -14.91
C GLU A 279 -17.96 14.00 -14.26
N LYS A 280 -18.01 12.91 -15.04
CA LYS A 280 -17.76 11.55 -14.51
C LYS A 280 -16.35 11.40 -13.98
N CYS A 281 -15.38 12.03 -14.64
CA CYS A 281 -14.00 12.05 -14.14
C CYS A 281 -13.88 12.75 -12.78
N LYS A 282 -14.50 13.91 -12.62
CA LYS A 282 -14.52 14.67 -11.37
C LYS A 282 -15.18 13.89 -10.24
N GLU A 283 -16.23 13.14 -10.53
CA GLU A 283 -16.88 12.25 -9.58
C GLU A 283 -15.93 11.12 -9.12
N ILE A 284 -15.25 10.46 -10.05
CA ILE A 284 -14.23 9.44 -9.71
C ILE A 284 -13.15 10.03 -8.82
N ILE A 285 -12.64 11.20 -9.13
CA ILE A 285 -11.61 11.89 -8.33
C ILE A 285 -12.13 12.16 -6.91
N LYS A 286 -13.34 12.70 -6.78
CA LYS A 286 -13.98 12.94 -5.48
C LYS A 286 -14.08 11.67 -4.66
N ASN A 287 -14.59 10.59 -5.24
CA ASN A 287 -14.74 9.30 -4.58
C ASN A 287 -13.38 8.69 -4.19
N ALA A 288 -12.37 8.77 -5.07
CA ALA A 288 -11.01 8.31 -4.80
C ALA A 288 -10.37 9.07 -3.62
N ASN A 289 -10.52 10.40 -3.59
CA ASN A 289 -10.02 11.25 -2.52
C ASN A 289 -10.73 10.95 -1.19
N GLN A 290 -12.04 10.69 -1.22
CA GLN A 290 -12.81 10.28 -0.04
C GLN A 290 -12.34 8.92 0.48
N TYR A 291 -12.13 7.93 -0.41
CA TYR A 291 -11.60 6.62 -0.04
C TYR A 291 -10.26 6.74 0.69
N ILE A 292 -9.36 7.59 0.20
CA ILE A 292 -8.03 7.81 0.79
C ILE A 292 -8.10 8.44 2.19
N SER A 293 -9.10 9.27 2.47
CA SER A 293 -9.19 10.01 3.73
C SER A 293 -9.15 9.10 4.95
N GLN A 294 -9.66 7.86 4.83
CA GLN A 294 -9.67 6.88 5.90
C GLN A 294 -8.28 6.45 6.37
N PHE A 295 -7.24 6.58 5.56
CA PHE A 295 -5.85 6.18 5.90
C PHE A 295 -5.01 7.33 6.46
N LYS A 296 -5.56 8.54 6.57
CA LYS A 296 -4.81 9.74 6.99
C LYS A 296 -4.81 9.98 8.51
N ASN A 297 -5.73 9.41 9.25
CA ASN A 297 -5.78 9.57 10.71
C ASN A 297 -4.74 8.65 11.38
N LYS A 298 -3.59 9.23 11.74
CA LYS A 298 -2.46 8.47 12.32
C LYS A 298 -2.85 7.72 13.59
N ASN A 299 -3.57 8.34 14.53
CA ASN A 299 -3.92 7.71 15.79
C ASN A 299 -4.80 6.47 15.59
N ARG A 300 -5.76 6.55 14.65
CA ARG A 300 -6.60 5.42 14.29
C ARG A 300 -5.81 4.31 13.59
N GLU A 301 -4.95 4.65 12.66
CA GLU A 301 -4.11 3.67 11.96
C GLU A 301 -3.11 2.98 12.90
N ASP A 302 -2.57 3.71 13.88
CA ASP A 302 -1.70 3.15 14.93
C ASP A 302 -2.48 2.16 15.80
N LEU A 303 -3.69 2.54 16.24
CA LEU A 303 -4.56 1.64 17.02
C LEU A 303 -4.89 0.36 16.25
N ILE A 304 -5.34 0.49 14.99
CA ILE A 304 -5.64 -0.67 14.15
C ILE A 304 -4.41 -1.58 14.01
N SER A 305 -3.22 -1.01 13.80
CA SER A 305 -1.98 -1.78 13.69
C SER A 305 -1.66 -2.56 14.97
N LEU A 306 -1.86 -1.97 16.15
CA LEU A 306 -1.69 -2.64 17.43
C LEU A 306 -2.73 -3.75 17.64
N LEU A 307 -3.99 -3.52 17.31
CA LEU A 307 -5.06 -4.50 17.41
C LEU A 307 -4.86 -5.68 16.42
N VAL A 308 -4.37 -5.43 15.22
CA VAL A 308 -4.00 -6.49 14.25
C VAL A 308 -2.92 -7.40 14.83
N LEU A 309 -1.89 -6.83 15.47
CA LEU A 309 -0.84 -7.61 16.15
C LEU A 309 -1.36 -8.32 17.40
N GLU A 310 -2.21 -7.67 18.21
CA GLU A 310 -2.83 -8.32 19.37
C GLU A 310 -3.62 -9.56 18.95
N LYS A 311 -4.47 -9.40 17.92
CA LYS A 311 -5.22 -10.48 17.31
C LYS A 311 -4.30 -11.60 16.78
N TYR A 312 -3.18 -11.24 16.13
CA TYR A 312 -2.20 -12.21 15.68
C TYR A 312 -1.64 -13.03 16.85
N PHE A 313 -1.18 -12.39 17.93
CA PHE A 313 -0.62 -13.09 19.10
C PHE A 313 -1.67 -13.93 19.83
N HIS A 314 -2.91 -13.47 19.87
CA HIS A 314 -4.01 -14.23 20.44
C HIS A 314 -4.28 -15.52 19.63
N PHE A 315 -4.48 -15.42 18.32
CA PHE A 315 -4.80 -16.56 17.49
C PHE A 315 -3.59 -17.47 17.18
N THR A 316 -2.39 -16.99 17.38
CA THR A 316 -1.18 -17.85 17.36
C THR A 316 -0.86 -18.47 18.73
N ASN A 317 -1.79 -18.41 19.69
CA ASN A 317 -1.74 -19.04 21.00
C ASN A 317 -0.54 -18.61 21.86
N GLN A 318 -0.17 -17.32 21.78
CA GLN A 318 0.98 -16.77 22.49
C GLN A 318 0.62 -15.83 23.64
N LYS A 319 -0.53 -15.16 23.55
CA LYS A 319 -1.00 -14.19 24.53
C LYS A 319 -2.52 -14.08 24.46
N GLU A 320 -3.17 -13.96 25.60
CA GLU A 320 -4.58 -13.59 25.62
C GLU A 320 -4.79 -12.11 25.27
N LYS A 321 -5.94 -11.79 24.72
CA LYS A 321 -6.29 -10.42 24.32
C LYS A 321 -6.37 -9.52 25.58
N THR A 322 -5.97 -8.27 25.39
CA THR A 322 -6.06 -7.21 26.41
C THR A 322 -7.14 -6.19 26.05
N SER A 323 -7.43 -6.03 24.76
CA SER A 323 -8.48 -5.15 24.27
C SER A 323 -9.87 -5.73 24.47
N ASN A 324 -10.87 -4.85 24.51
CA ASN A 324 -12.29 -5.25 24.54
C ASN A 324 -12.85 -5.52 23.14
N LEU A 325 -12.00 -5.65 22.11
CA LEU A 325 -12.43 -5.93 20.74
C LEU A 325 -12.76 -7.42 20.60
N ASP A 326 -13.99 -7.72 20.24
CA ASP A 326 -14.39 -9.07 19.86
C ASP A 326 -14.06 -9.31 18.37
N TYR A 327 -13.24 -10.34 18.16
CA TYR A 327 -12.71 -10.69 16.83
C TYR A 327 -13.61 -11.67 16.09
#